data_eb32ba4aa6528744546e00b97862ee82
#
_entry.id   eb32ba4aa6528744546e00b97862ee82
#
_cell.length_a   1.000
_cell.length_b   1.000
_cell.length_c   1.000
_cell.angle_alpha   90.00
_cell.angle_beta   90.00
_cell.angle_gamma   90.00
#
_symmetry.space_group_name_H-M   'P 1'
#
loop_
_entity.id
_entity.type
_entity.pdbx_description
1 polymer ?
#
loop_
_entity_poly.entity_id
_entity_poly.type
_entity_poly.pdbx_seq_one_letter_code
_entity_poly.pdbx_strand_id
1 'polypeptide(L)'
;MQRLSLPLLVTAIMTPQILETLYSPALTAIRSDFGISAAQAGQTLSIYFFAFALGVAFWGAFCDRFGRRPAMLAGLALYLAGAGIALLSGSFTLLLAARALIAFGAAVGSIVTQTMLRDVYQGPALGRMFALVGVALSISPLLGMFAGGALVAWGGSAAIFTAQAVWALALLLWSYGTLPETRQRQTATAAAPGIALMTMLRDRHIWCSALLVASFNIMVFSYFSLAPFMFERLGLSSQQFGYSGVMLALGSLAGALLNRHLLARSVSAKRQILLGGLLAVASGVALFWWQHSLWMLLPCALVMLAFGLAIPNVLSQALSRYRQQLGTAGALFGLLYYLLIGLGLTIAARGQDLAATLLLCGLLSLWCAGRLPAGAPELNPKAAR
;
A
#
# COMPACT_ATOMS: atom_id res chain seq x y z
N MET A 1 -19.89 -6.85 25.62
CA MET A 1 -18.91 -6.35 24.65
C MET A 1 -18.32 -7.54 23.92
N GLN A 2 -18.56 -7.67 22.63
CA GLN A 2 -17.93 -8.71 21.81
C GLN A 2 -16.44 -8.42 21.76
N ARG A 3 -15.62 -9.39 22.23
CA ARG A 3 -14.15 -9.23 22.21
C ARG A 3 -13.64 -9.45 20.79
N LEU A 4 -13.16 -8.38 20.16
CA LEU A 4 -12.43 -8.49 18.89
C LEU A 4 -11.08 -9.19 19.12
N SER A 5 -10.77 -10.15 18.27
CA SER A 5 -9.42 -10.74 18.23
C SER A 5 -8.47 -9.75 17.55
N LEU A 6 -7.77 -8.93 18.34
CA LEU A 6 -6.80 -7.97 17.83
C LEU A 6 -5.71 -8.62 16.96
N PRO A 7 -5.12 -9.78 17.34
CA PRO A 7 -4.14 -10.44 16.49
C PRO A 7 -4.70 -10.78 15.11
N LEU A 8 -5.94 -11.28 15.02
CA LEU A 8 -6.59 -11.57 13.74
C LEU A 8 -6.73 -10.30 12.89
N LEU A 9 -7.23 -9.21 13.47
CA LEU A 9 -7.43 -7.95 12.75
C LEU A 9 -6.10 -7.34 12.27
N VAL A 10 -5.07 -7.38 13.11
CA VAL A 10 -3.73 -6.92 12.74
C VAL A 10 -3.16 -7.76 11.60
N THR A 11 -3.28 -9.09 11.68
CA THR A 11 -2.84 -10.00 10.61
C THR A 11 -3.64 -9.76 9.31
N ALA A 12 -4.95 -9.57 9.41
CA ALA A 12 -5.80 -9.32 8.25
C ALA A 12 -5.42 -8.00 7.53
N ILE A 13 -5.17 -6.92 8.28
CA ILE A 13 -4.83 -5.62 7.69
C ILE A 13 -3.41 -5.59 7.11
N MET A 14 -2.46 -6.37 7.65
CA MET A 14 -1.12 -6.56 7.11
C MET A 14 -1.10 -7.36 5.81
N THR A 15 -2.07 -8.27 5.64
CA THR A 15 -2.10 -9.26 4.56
C THR A 15 -1.92 -8.67 3.16
N PRO A 16 -2.66 -7.64 2.70
CA PRO A 16 -2.50 -7.10 1.35
C PRO A 16 -1.06 -6.67 1.05
N GLN A 17 -0.40 -6.02 2.01
CA GLN A 17 0.97 -5.53 1.85
C GLN A 17 2.02 -6.64 1.92
N ILE A 18 1.81 -7.63 2.80
CA ILE A 18 2.67 -8.82 2.86
C ILE A 18 2.59 -9.59 1.54
N LEU A 19 1.38 -9.80 0.99
CA LEU A 19 1.20 -10.55 -0.26
C LEU A 19 1.92 -9.92 -1.44
N GLU A 20 1.92 -8.61 -1.50
CA GLU A 20 2.57 -7.88 -2.58
C GLU A 20 4.10 -7.94 -2.46
N THR A 21 4.62 -7.67 -1.28
CA THR A 21 6.07 -7.66 -1.05
C THR A 21 6.68 -9.06 -1.03
N LEU A 22 5.93 -10.08 -0.59
CA LEU A 22 6.29 -11.49 -0.68
C LEU A 22 6.40 -11.98 -2.14
N TYR A 23 5.58 -11.41 -3.03
CA TYR A 23 5.56 -11.76 -4.44
C TYR A 23 6.73 -11.16 -5.22
N SER A 24 7.25 -10.01 -4.80
CA SER A 24 8.30 -9.27 -5.51
C SER A 24 9.57 -10.10 -5.78
N PRO A 25 10.16 -10.85 -4.82
CA PRO A 25 11.32 -11.71 -5.09
C PRO A 25 11.07 -12.81 -6.12
N ALA A 26 9.81 -13.19 -6.38
CA ALA A 26 9.46 -14.24 -7.33
C ALA A 26 9.36 -13.76 -8.78
N LEU A 27 9.45 -12.44 -9.05
CA LEU A 27 9.25 -11.91 -10.41
C LEU A 27 10.23 -12.47 -11.43
N THR A 28 11.48 -12.74 -11.03
CA THR A 28 12.49 -13.35 -11.91
C THR A 28 12.16 -14.81 -12.21
N ALA A 29 11.73 -15.57 -11.20
CA ALA A 29 11.28 -16.96 -11.38
C ALA A 29 10.02 -17.01 -12.28
N ILE A 30 9.03 -16.15 -12.01
CA ILE A 30 7.80 -16.06 -12.83
C ILE A 30 8.13 -15.70 -14.28
N ARG A 31 9.08 -14.77 -14.51
CA ARG A 31 9.54 -14.46 -15.86
C ARG A 31 10.07 -15.70 -16.57
N SER A 32 10.88 -16.50 -15.88
CA SER A 32 11.46 -17.72 -16.43
C SER A 32 10.39 -18.80 -16.64
N ASP A 33 9.53 -19.05 -15.65
CA ASP A 33 8.52 -20.13 -15.67
C ASP A 33 7.49 -19.95 -16.80
N PHE A 34 7.12 -18.70 -17.09
CA PHE A 34 6.13 -18.37 -18.13
C PHE A 34 6.75 -17.89 -19.45
N GLY A 35 8.08 -17.80 -19.57
CA GLY A 35 8.77 -17.35 -20.80
C GLY A 35 8.39 -15.94 -21.22
N ILE A 36 8.19 -15.01 -20.27
CA ILE A 36 7.71 -13.64 -20.50
C ILE A 36 8.82 -12.62 -20.30
N SER A 37 8.58 -11.37 -20.73
CA SER A 37 9.48 -10.26 -20.49
C SER A 37 9.41 -9.74 -19.05
N ALA A 38 10.46 -9.04 -18.58
CA ALA A 38 10.45 -8.36 -17.29
C ALA A 38 9.31 -7.33 -17.19
N ALA A 39 8.99 -6.64 -18.29
CA ALA A 39 7.87 -5.71 -18.36
C ALA A 39 6.51 -6.41 -18.13
N GLN A 40 6.32 -7.59 -18.71
CA GLN A 40 5.12 -8.39 -18.47
C GLN A 40 5.06 -8.90 -17.03
N ALA A 41 6.16 -9.40 -16.48
CA ALA A 41 6.21 -9.82 -15.08
C ALA A 41 5.85 -8.66 -14.13
N GLY A 42 6.35 -7.45 -14.38
CA GLY A 42 6.00 -6.24 -13.63
C GLY A 42 4.51 -5.86 -13.70
N GLN A 43 3.79 -6.23 -14.76
CA GLN A 43 2.34 -5.99 -14.87
C GLN A 43 1.54 -6.72 -13.79
N THR A 44 2.07 -7.81 -13.23
CA THR A 44 1.43 -8.53 -12.12
C THR A 44 1.27 -7.70 -10.86
N LEU A 45 2.16 -6.71 -10.64
CA LEU A 45 2.02 -5.73 -9.57
C LEU A 45 1.02 -4.64 -9.94
N SER A 46 1.03 -4.17 -11.18
CA SER A 46 0.08 -3.15 -11.64
C SER A 46 -1.38 -3.63 -11.54
N ILE A 47 -1.65 -4.85 -12.02
CA ILE A 47 -3.00 -5.46 -11.96
C ILE A 47 -3.47 -5.65 -10.51
N TYR A 48 -2.53 -5.93 -9.60
CA TYR A 48 -2.82 -6.02 -8.18
C TYR A 48 -3.43 -4.73 -7.66
N PHE A 49 -2.82 -3.57 -7.94
CA PHE A 49 -3.34 -2.28 -7.47
C PHE A 49 -4.67 -1.89 -8.09
N PHE A 50 -4.88 -2.16 -9.38
CA PHE A 50 -6.18 -1.93 -10.02
C PHE A 50 -7.28 -2.77 -9.37
N ALA A 51 -7.03 -4.06 -9.21
CA ALA A 51 -8.00 -4.97 -8.60
C ALA A 51 -8.23 -4.66 -7.11
N PHE A 52 -7.17 -4.29 -6.38
CA PHE A 52 -7.26 -3.85 -4.99
C PHE A 52 -8.11 -2.59 -4.83
N ALA A 53 -7.93 -1.59 -5.74
CA ALA A 53 -8.75 -0.38 -5.76
C ALA A 53 -10.25 -0.69 -5.90
N LEU A 54 -10.59 -1.56 -6.85
CA LEU A 54 -11.96 -2.04 -7.05
C LEU A 54 -12.45 -2.84 -5.84
N GLY A 55 -11.59 -3.66 -5.26
CA GLY A 55 -11.88 -4.42 -4.04
C GLY A 55 -12.23 -3.52 -2.86
N VAL A 56 -11.44 -2.48 -2.61
CA VAL A 56 -11.70 -1.51 -1.52
C VAL A 56 -13.07 -0.86 -1.69
N ALA A 57 -13.40 -0.41 -2.91
CA ALA A 57 -14.68 0.21 -3.19
C ALA A 57 -15.86 -0.77 -3.03
N PHE A 58 -15.71 -1.98 -3.58
CA PHE A 58 -16.75 -3.01 -3.52
C PHE A 58 -16.98 -3.51 -2.09
N TRP A 59 -15.91 -3.93 -1.39
CA TRP A 59 -16.03 -4.49 -0.04
C TRP A 59 -16.45 -3.46 0.99
N GLY A 60 -16.14 -2.19 0.80
CA GLY A 60 -16.67 -1.11 1.61
C GLY A 60 -18.18 -1.06 1.56
N ALA A 61 -18.75 -0.99 0.35
CA ALA A 61 -20.21 -1.00 0.16
C ALA A 61 -20.86 -2.34 0.60
N PHE A 62 -20.19 -3.46 0.29
CA PHE A 62 -20.70 -4.78 0.65
C PHE A 62 -20.78 -4.98 2.17
N CYS A 63 -19.72 -4.60 2.91
CA CYS A 63 -19.71 -4.76 4.37
C CYS A 63 -20.73 -3.85 5.07
N ASP A 64 -21.05 -2.70 4.50
CA ASP A 64 -22.11 -1.83 5.03
C ASP A 64 -23.51 -2.43 4.81
N ARG A 65 -23.71 -3.12 3.69
CA ARG A 65 -25.02 -3.72 3.35
C ARG A 65 -25.24 -5.08 4.02
N PHE A 66 -24.24 -5.95 3.99
CA PHE A 66 -24.39 -7.37 4.39
C PHE A 66 -23.73 -7.70 5.73
N GLY A 67 -22.90 -6.81 6.29
CA GLY A 67 -22.19 -7.01 7.54
C GLY A 67 -20.69 -7.25 7.36
N ARG A 68 -19.96 -7.08 8.46
CA ARG A 68 -18.50 -7.12 8.46
C ARG A 68 -17.97 -8.55 8.33
N ARG A 69 -18.58 -9.47 9.09
CA ARG A 69 -18.19 -10.89 9.07
C ARG A 69 -18.45 -11.54 7.70
N PRO A 70 -19.64 -11.46 7.08
CA PRO A 70 -19.87 -11.99 5.74
C PRO A 70 -18.91 -11.42 4.69
N ALA A 71 -18.62 -10.11 4.74
CA ALA A 71 -17.70 -9.47 3.83
C ALA A 71 -16.28 -10.04 3.97
N MET A 72 -15.77 -10.15 5.20
CA MET A 72 -14.45 -10.70 5.48
C MET A 72 -14.32 -12.13 4.96
N LEU A 73 -15.29 -13.00 5.27
CA LEU A 73 -15.26 -14.40 4.85
C LEU A 73 -15.35 -14.55 3.32
N ALA A 74 -16.23 -13.80 2.67
CA ALA A 74 -16.37 -13.84 1.21
C ALA A 74 -15.10 -13.36 0.50
N GLY A 75 -14.49 -12.25 0.97
CA GLY A 75 -13.25 -11.76 0.38
C GLY A 75 -12.07 -12.69 0.60
N LEU A 76 -11.92 -13.27 1.79
CA LEU A 76 -10.88 -14.27 2.07
C LEU A 76 -11.09 -15.55 1.25
N ALA A 77 -12.33 -15.98 1.00
CA ALA A 77 -12.64 -17.11 0.12
C ALA A 77 -12.24 -16.81 -1.33
N LEU A 78 -12.50 -15.59 -1.84
CA LEU A 78 -12.05 -15.15 -3.16
C LEU A 78 -10.52 -15.06 -3.23
N TYR A 79 -9.86 -14.58 -2.18
CA TYR A 79 -8.40 -14.58 -2.11
C TYR A 79 -7.85 -16.02 -2.18
N LEU A 80 -8.41 -16.96 -1.41
CA LEU A 80 -8.02 -18.37 -1.45
C LEU A 80 -8.22 -18.99 -2.84
N ALA A 81 -9.37 -18.74 -3.47
CA ALA A 81 -9.64 -19.20 -4.84
C ALA A 81 -8.62 -18.65 -5.84
N GLY A 82 -8.31 -17.35 -5.76
CA GLY A 82 -7.28 -16.73 -6.59
C GLY A 82 -5.90 -17.35 -6.38
N ALA A 83 -5.50 -17.60 -5.13
CA ALA A 83 -4.22 -18.26 -4.82
C ALA A 83 -4.17 -19.70 -5.36
N GLY A 84 -5.27 -20.46 -5.28
CA GLY A 84 -5.39 -21.77 -5.88
C GLY A 84 -5.28 -21.74 -7.40
N ILE A 85 -5.94 -20.78 -8.06
CA ILE A 85 -5.83 -20.61 -9.52
C ILE A 85 -4.38 -20.23 -9.90
N ALA A 86 -3.71 -19.35 -9.14
CA ALA A 86 -2.33 -18.98 -9.39
C ALA A 86 -1.38 -20.21 -9.31
N LEU A 87 -1.59 -21.07 -8.33
CA LEU A 87 -0.79 -22.30 -8.15
C LEU A 87 -0.96 -23.29 -9.33
N LEU A 88 -2.16 -23.35 -9.89
CA LEU A 88 -2.50 -24.25 -10.99
C LEU A 88 -2.37 -23.58 -12.38
N SER A 89 -1.89 -22.32 -12.43
CA SER A 89 -1.87 -21.57 -13.69
C SER A 89 -0.81 -22.11 -14.66
N GLY A 90 -1.26 -22.58 -15.82
CA GLY A 90 -0.41 -23.00 -16.94
C GLY A 90 -0.16 -21.87 -17.95
N SER A 91 -0.71 -20.67 -17.76
CA SER A 91 -0.54 -19.53 -18.66
C SER A 91 -0.42 -18.20 -17.89
N PHE A 92 0.34 -17.27 -18.46
CA PHE A 92 0.52 -15.96 -17.86
C PHE A 92 -0.78 -15.15 -17.75
N THR A 93 -1.68 -15.28 -18.73
CA THR A 93 -2.99 -14.63 -18.69
C THR A 93 -3.83 -15.13 -17.52
N LEU A 94 -3.82 -16.44 -17.26
CA LEU A 94 -4.52 -17.01 -16.10
C LEU A 94 -3.88 -16.54 -14.78
N LEU A 95 -2.56 -16.44 -14.73
CA LEU A 95 -1.86 -15.88 -13.58
C LEU A 95 -2.24 -14.42 -13.31
N LEU A 96 -2.36 -13.58 -14.35
CA LEU A 96 -2.84 -12.20 -14.21
C LEU A 96 -4.26 -12.12 -13.64
N ALA A 97 -5.16 -12.99 -14.14
CA ALA A 97 -6.53 -13.07 -13.61
C ALA A 97 -6.55 -13.53 -12.15
N ALA A 98 -5.73 -14.52 -11.81
CA ALA A 98 -5.56 -14.99 -10.45
C ALA A 98 -5.01 -13.89 -9.53
N ARG A 99 -4.02 -13.13 -9.97
CA ARG A 99 -3.47 -11.97 -9.24
C ARG A 99 -4.52 -10.89 -8.99
N ALA A 100 -5.36 -10.59 -9.98
CA ALA A 100 -6.48 -9.68 -9.82
C ALA A 100 -7.47 -10.19 -8.75
N LEU A 101 -7.81 -11.48 -8.79
CA LEU A 101 -8.72 -12.08 -7.81
C LEU A 101 -8.14 -12.09 -6.40
N ILE A 102 -6.85 -12.41 -6.25
CA ILE A 102 -6.11 -12.33 -4.99
C ILE A 102 -6.20 -10.91 -4.40
N ALA A 103 -5.88 -9.90 -5.20
CA ALA A 103 -5.87 -8.50 -4.75
C ALA A 103 -7.26 -7.99 -4.38
N PHE A 104 -8.25 -8.29 -5.22
CA PHE A 104 -9.65 -7.95 -4.96
C PHE A 104 -10.15 -8.60 -3.67
N GLY A 105 -9.88 -9.90 -3.48
CA GLY A 105 -10.24 -10.63 -2.27
C GLY A 105 -9.52 -10.11 -1.03
N ALA A 106 -8.20 -9.91 -1.11
CA ALA A 106 -7.39 -9.45 0.02
C ALA A 106 -7.72 -8.03 0.51
N ALA A 107 -8.37 -7.21 -0.32
CA ALA A 107 -8.79 -5.86 0.04
C ALA A 107 -9.72 -5.82 1.27
N VAL A 108 -10.45 -6.91 1.57
CA VAL A 108 -11.27 -7.02 2.80
C VAL A 108 -10.43 -6.87 4.05
N GLY A 109 -9.20 -7.40 4.06
CA GLY A 109 -8.27 -7.30 5.18
C GLY A 109 -8.00 -5.85 5.57
N SER A 110 -7.92 -4.94 4.61
CA SER A 110 -7.73 -3.52 4.86
C SER A 110 -9.04 -2.83 5.27
N ILE A 111 -10.05 -2.85 4.39
CA ILE A 111 -11.24 -2.00 4.56
C ILE A 111 -12.15 -2.48 5.68
N VAL A 112 -12.43 -3.79 5.74
CA VAL A 112 -13.34 -4.34 6.75
C VAL A 112 -12.72 -4.27 8.14
N THR A 113 -11.41 -4.54 8.27
CA THR A 113 -10.70 -4.39 9.56
C THR A 113 -10.79 -2.96 10.09
N GLN A 114 -10.50 -1.96 9.25
CA GLN A 114 -10.60 -0.56 9.68
C GLN A 114 -12.02 -0.18 10.09
N THR A 115 -13.02 -0.71 9.39
CA THR A 115 -14.43 -0.49 9.72
C THR A 115 -14.78 -1.13 11.07
N MET A 116 -14.39 -2.39 11.32
CA MET A 116 -14.61 -3.07 12.60
C MET A 116 -13.95 -2.34 13.78
N LEU A 117 -12.73 -1.82 13.58
CA LEU A 117 -12.06 -1.02 14.61
C LEU A 117 -12.86 0.24 14.96
N ARG A 118 -13.45 0.92 13.96
CA ARG A 118 -14.31 2.10 14.18
C ARG A 118 -15.66 1.76 14.78
N ASP A 119 -16.21 0.57 14.51
CA ASP A 119 -17.47 0.10 15.09
C ASP A 119 -17.35 -0.13 16.61
N VAL A 120 -16.18 -0.57 17.09
CA VAL A 120 -15.97 -1.02 18.48
C VAL A 120 -15.22 0.00 19.33
N TYR A 121 -14.28 0.75 18.76
CA TYR A 121 -13.45 1.70 19.49
C TYR A 121 -13.78 3.15 19.13
N GLN A 122 -13.68 4.05 20.11
CA GLN A 122 -13.91 5.48 19.94
C GLN A 122 -12.84 6.30 20.66
N GLY A 123 -12.71 7.58 20.26
CA GLY A 123 -11.81 8.54 20.93
C GLY A 123 -10.35 8.05 21.03
N PRO A 124 -9.69 8.23 22.20
CA PRO A 124 -8.29 7.85 22.38
C PRO A 124 -8.01 6.34 22.22
N ALA A 125 -9.02 5.48 22.48
CA ALA A 125 -8.88 4.04 22.30
C ALA A 125 -8.75 3.68 20.82
N LEU A 126 -9.55 4.29 19.95
CA LEU A 126 -9.44 4.13 18.50
C LEU A 126 -8.07 4.61 17.99
N GLY A 127 -7.59 5.76 18.50
CA GLY A 127 -6.27 6.28 18.16
C GLY A 127 -5.14 5.29 18.47
N ARG A 128 -5.19 4.62 19.64
CA ARG A 128 -4.22 3.58 19.99
C ARG A 128 -4.27 2.37 19.07
N MET A 129 -5.47 1.95 18.64
CA MET A 129 -5.62 0.85 17.68
C MET A 129 -5.04 1.20 16.31
N PHE A 130 -5.29 2.40 15.80
CA PHE A 130 -4.68 2.84 14.53
C PHE A 130 -3.17 3.04 14.64
N ALA A 131 -2.64 3.43 15.79
CA ALA A 131 -1.20 3.47 16.01
C ALA A 131 -0.56 2.07 15.93
N LEU A 132 -1.19 1.05 16.54
CA LEU A 132 -0.77 -0.35 16.42
C LEU A 132 -0.81 -0.83 14.97
N VAL A 133 -1.89 -0.53 14.25
CA VAL A 133 -2.01 -0.84 12.82
C VAL A 133 -0.90 -0.17 12.01
N GLY A 134 -0.56 1.09 12.30
CA GLY A 134 0.52 1.81 11.64
C GLY A 134 1.88 1.13 11.82
N VAL A 135 2.19 0.67 13.04
CA VAL A 135 3.41 -0.12 13.32
C VAL A 135 3.41 -1.42 12.54
N ALA A 136 2.28 -2.16 12.55
CA ALA A 136 2.14 -3.42 11.84
C ALA A 136 2.35 -3.26 10.32
N LEU A 137 1.73 -2.24 9.72
CA LEU A 137 1.90 -1.94 8.30
C LEU A 137 3.34 -1.52 7.95
N SER A 138 4.06 -0.85 8.85
CA SER A 138 5.46 -0.47 8.63
C SER A 138 6.40 -1.67 8.59
N ILE A 139 6.09 -2.75 9.30
CA ILE A 139 6.89 -3.98 9.34
C ILE A 139 6.51 -4.95 8.20
N SER A 140 5.29 -4.85 7.67
CA SER A 140 4.75 -5.77 6.66
C SER A 140 5.64 -5.95 5.42
N PRO A 141 6.21 -4.89 4.81
CA PRO A 141 7.07 -5.05 3.63
C PRO A 141 8.35 -5.83 3.92
N LEU A 142 8.95 -5.60 5.10
CA LEU A 142 10.14 -6.34 5.52
C LEU A 142 9.86 -7.84 5.66
N LEU A 143 8.76 -8.19 6.34
CA LEU A 143 8.33 -9.58 6.51
C LEU A 143 8.04 -10.24 5.16
N GLY A 144 7.32 -9.55 4.28
CA GLY A 144 6.99 -10.06 2.96
C GLY A 144 8.23 -10.30 2.10
N MET A 145 9.14 -9.34 2.00
CA MET A 145 10.36 -9.48 1.20
C MET A 145 11.26 -10.60 1.72
N PHE A 146 11.48 -10.65 3.03
CA PHE A 146 12.34 -11.67 3.65
C PHE A 146 11.75 -13.08 3.44
N ALA A 147 10.47 -13.27 3.74
CA ALA A 147 9.77 -14.54 3.53
C ALA A 147 9.72 -14.90 2.04
N GLY A 148 9.46 -13.92 1.17
CA GLY A 148 9.41 -14.13 -0.28
C GLY A 148 10.75 -14.59 -0.85
N GLY A 149 11.85 -13.94 -0.46
CA GLY A 149 13.19 -14.35 -0.87
C GLY A 149 13.55 -15.77 -0.43
N ALA A 150 13.22 -16.13 0.81
CA ALA A 150 13.43 -17.49 1.34
C ALA A 150 12.56 -18.55 0.62
N LEU A 151 11.28 -18.25 0.38
CA LEU A 151 10.37 -19.15 -0.32
C LEU A 151 10.80 -19.41 -1.77
N VAL A 152 11.22 -18.36 -2.49
CA VAL A 152 11.73 -18.52 -3.86
C VAL A 152 13.00 -19.37 -3.88
N ALA A 153 13.91 -19.16 -2.94
CA ALA A 153 15.11 -19.98 -2.83
C ALA A 153 14.82 -21.45 -2.54
N TRP A 154 13.73 -21.75 -1.83
CA TRP A 154 13.31 -23.10 -1.46
C TRP A 154 12.53 -23.83 -2.57
N GLY A 155 11.63 -23.16 -3.28
CA GLY A 155 10.70 -23.82 -4.21
C GLY A 155 10.17 -22.91 -5.34
N GLY A 156 10.91 -21.87 -5.70
CA GLY A 156 10.58 -20.99 -6.84
C GLY A 156 9.25 -20.26 -6.68
N SER A 157 8.61 -19.97 -7.81
CA SER A 157 7.31 -19.27 -7.84
C SER A 157 6.18 -20.11 -7.23
N ALA A 158 6.22 -21.44 -7.35
CA ALA A 158 5.22 -22.33 -6.78
C ALA A 158 5.17 -22.26 -5.25
N ALA A 159 6.32 -22.08 -4.58
CA ALA A 159 6.36 -21.91 -3.12
C ALA A 159 5.63 -20.62 -2.69
N ILE A 160 5.73 -19.55 -3.47
CA ILE A 160 5.01 -18.30 -3.20
C ILE A 160 3.49 -18.50 -3.30
N PHE A 161 2.99 -19.13 -4.36
CA PHE A 161 1.56 -19.36 -4.53
C PHE A 161 1.01 -20.32 -3.47
N THR A 162 1.79 -21.37 -3.12
CA THR A 162 1.44 -22.28 -2.02
C THR A 162 1.36 -21.54 -0.69
N ALA A 163 2.35 -20.71 -0.36
CA ALA A 163 2.34 -19.91 0.86
C ALA A 163 1.14 -18.95 0.92
N GLN A 164 0.79 -18.32 -0.21
CA GLN A 164 -0.38 -17.46 -0.30
C GLN A 164 -1.69 -18.24 -0.09
N ALA A 165 -1.81 -19.43 -0.65
CA ALA A 165 -2.99 -20.28 -0.47
C ALA A 165 -3.13 -20.76 0.99
N VAL A 166 -2.03 -21.21 1.61
CA VAL A 166 -2.00 -21.63 3.03
C VAL A 166 -2.35 -20.44 3.93
N TRP A 167 -1.79 -19.26 3.65
CA TRP A 167 -2.10 -18.03 4.41
C TRP A 167 -3.57 -17.64 4.29
N ALA A 168 -4.14 -17.69 3.07
CA ALA A 168 -5.55 -17.40 2.83
C ALA A 168 -6.45 -18.37 3.59
N LEU A 169 -6.16 -19.68 3.52
CA LEU A 169 -6.90 -20.72 4.22
C LEU A 169 -6.83 -20.53 5.73
N ALA A 170 -5.64 -20.29 6.28
CA ALA A 170 -5.45 -20.04 7.70
C ALA A 170 -6.25 -18.83 8.19
N LEU A 171 -6.21 -17.69 7.47
CA LEU A 171 -6.99 -16.51 7.80
C LEU A 171 -8.49 -16.75 7.67
N LEU A 172 -8.93 -17.49 6.65
CA LEU A 172 -10.34 -17.81 6.45
C LEU A 172 -10.87 -18.64 7.60
N LEU A 173 -10.16 -19.72 7.98
CA LEU A 173 -10.54 -20.59 9.10
C LEU A 173 -10.51 -19.84 10.43
N TRP A 174 -9.48 -19.04 10.66
CA TRP A 174 -9.39 -18.22 11.88
C TRP A 174 -10.54 -17.19 11.95
N SER A 175 -10.82 -16.49 10.84
CA SER A 175 -11.94 -15.55 10.77
C SER A 175 -13.30 -16.26 10.94
N TYR A 176 -13.48 -17.43 10.34
CA TYR A 176 -14.71 -18.22 10.47
C TYR A 176 -15.00 -18.57 11.93
N GLY A 177 -13.97 -19.02 12.68
CA GLY A 177 -14.12 -19.45 14.08
C GLY A 177 -14.21 -18.30 15.11
N THR A 178 -13.60 -17.13 14.83
CA THR A 178 -13.43 -16.12 15.90
C THR A 178 -13.92 -14.72 15.57
N LEU A 179 -14.22 -14.42 14.28
CA LEU A 179 -14.63 -13.06 13.91
C LEU A 179 -16.10 -12.82 14.25
N PRO A 180 -16.44 -11.87 15.17
CA PRO A 180 -17.82 -11.51 15.46
C PRO A 180 -18.39 -10.59 14.39
N GLU A 181 -19.72 -10.50 14.30
CA GLU A 181 -20.38 -9.42 13.55
C GLU A 181 -20.40 -8.14 14.38
N THR A 182 -19.87 -7.04 13.83
CA THR A 182 -19.81 -5.75 14.54
C THR A 182 -20.74 -4.70 13.97
N ARG A 183 -21.48 -5.02 12.89
CA ARG A 183 -22.40 -4.08 12.26
C ARG A 183 -23.46 -3.62 13.27
N GLN A 184 -23.46 -2.33 13.55
CA GLN A 184 -24.55 -1.68 14.27
C GLN A 184 -25.65 -1.35 13.26
N ARG A 185 -26.94 -1.63 13.60
CA ARG A 185 -28.07 -1.16 12.80
C ARG A 185 -28.12 0.37 12.85
N GLN A 186 -27.40 1.02 11.95
CA GLN A 186 -27.51 2.46 11.77
C GLN A 186 -28.66 2.74 10.81
N THR A 187 -29.60 3.56 11.26
CA THR A 187 -30.49 4.33 10.40
C THR A 187 -29.70 5.50 9.81
N ALA A 188 -28.75 5.21 8.93
CA ALA A 188 -27.96 6.26 8.32
C ALA A 188 -28.61 6.70 7.02
N THR A 189 -29.09 7.91 6.97
CA THR A 189 -29.28 8.70 5.74
C THR A 189 -27.88 8.95 5.14
N ALA A 190 -27.38 8.00 4.37
CA ALA A 190 -26.18 8.19 3.58
C ALA A 190 -26.47 9.28 2.53
N ALA A 191 -25.75 10.39 2.59
CA ALA A 191 -25.77 11.38 1.52
C ALA A 191 -25.44 10.67 0.18
N ALA A 192 -26.15 11.05 -0.90
CA ALA A 192 -26.02 10.40 -2.20
C ALA A 192 -24.56 10.36 -2.66
N PRO A 193 -23.94 9.19 -2.85
CA PRO A 193 -22.50 9.05 -3.15
C PRO A 193 -22.06 9.81 -4.42
N GLY A 194 -22.97 10.00 -5.37
CA GLY A 194 -22.70 10.66 -6.65
C GLY A 194 -22.35 12.15 -6.55
N ILE A 195 -22.98 12.88 -5.61
CA ILE A 195 -22.72 14.32 -5.43
C ILE A 195 -21.33 14.51 -4.80
N ALA A 196 -20.98 13.68 -3.82
CA ALA A 196 -19.64 13.70 -3.21
C ALA A 196 -18.55 13.40 -4.23
N LEU A 197 -18.76 12.40 -5.09
CA LEU A 197 -17.81 12.02 -6.15
C LEU A 197 -17.57 13.19 -7.12
N MET A 198 -18.61 13.80 -7.66
CA MET A 198 -18.47 14.91 -8.62
C MET A 198 -17.76 16.12 -8.00
N THR A 199 -18.06 16.43 -6.73
CA THR A 199 -17.38 17.51 -5.99
C THR A 199 -15.89 17.22 -5.81
N MET A 200 -15.55 16.01 -5.41
CA MET A 200 -14.16 15.58 -5.21
C MET A 200 -13.36 15.53 -6.52
N LEU A 201 -13.97 15.06 -7.61
CA LEU A 201 -13.33 15.02 -8.93
C LEU A 201 -13.03 16.41 -9.49
N ARG A 202 -13.72 17.46 -9.02
CA ARG A 202 -13.47 18.87 -9.39
C ARG A 202 -12.52 19.58 -8.42
N ASP A 203 -12.21 19.00 -7.25
CA ASP A 203 -11.35 19.62 -6.25
C ASP A 203 -9.87 19.39 -6.56
N ARG A 204 -9.16 20.46 -6.95
CA ARG A 204 -7.71 20.44 -7.20
C ARG A 204 -6.89 19.98 -5.99
N HIS A 205 -7.37 20.23 -4.77
CA HIS A 205 -6.68 19.78 -3.56
C HIS A 205 -6.71 18.26 -3.43
N ILE A 206 -7.83 17.61 -3.76
CA ILE A 206 -7.95 16.15 -3.80
C ILE A 206 -7.01 15.55 -4.84
N TRP A 207 -6.96 16.13 -6.06
CA TRP A 207 -6.05 15.65 -7.10
C TRP A 207 -4.58 15.80 -6.72
N CYS A 208 -4.16 16.97 -6.19
CA CYS A 208 -2.78 17.14 -5.73
C CYS A 208 -2.41 16.16 -4.61
N SER A 209 -3.33 15.95 -3.66
CA SER A 209 -3.11 14.99 -2.57
C SER A 209 -3.06 13.55 -3.08
N ALA A 210 -3.96 13.16 -4.00
CA ALA A 210 -3.97 11.83 -4.60
C ALA A 210 -2.72 11.55 -5.45
N LEU A 211 -2.28 12.54 -6.25
CA LEU A 211 -1.04 12.45 -7.04
C LEU A 211 0.19 12.37 -6.13
N LEU A 212 0.24 13.08 -5.00
CA LEU A 212 1.31 12.96 -4.02
C LEU A 212 1.36 11.55 -3.42
N VAL A 213 0.21 11.04 -2.93
CA VAL A 213 0.15 9.67 -2.39
C VAL A 213 0.56 8.67 -3.47
N ALA A 214 0.03 8.81 -4.69
CA ALA A 214 0.35 7.93 -5.80
C ALA A 214 1.84 7.97 -6.17
N SER A 215 2.43 9.17 -6.33
CA SER A 215 3.84 9.31 -6.73
C SER A 215 4.78 8.66 -5.73
N PHE A 216 4.60 8.89 -4.43
CA PHE A 216 5.43 8.24 -3.40
C PHE A 216 5.25 6.72 -3.39
N ASN A 217 4.02 6.22 -3.57
CA ASN A 217 3.76 4.78 -3.66
C ASN A 217 4.33 4.18 -4.96
N ILE A 218 4.21 4.87 -6.11
CA ILE A 218 4.81 4.42 -7.38
C ILE A 218 6.32 4.26 -7.21
N MET A 219 7.02 5.20 -6.58
CA MET A 219 8.45 5.08 -6.33
C MET A 219 8.79 3.83 -5.52
N VAL A 220 8.07 3.61 -4.41
CA VAL A 220 8.27 2.44 -3.52
C VAL A 220 7.96 1.14 -4.25
N PHE A 221 6.82 1.04 -4.92
CA PHE A 221 6.40 -0.21 -5.58
C PHE A 221 7.10 -0.46 -6.90
N SER A 222 7.67 0.56 -7.55
CA SER A 222 8.57 0.38 -8.68
C SER A 222 9.88 -0.30 -8.26
N TYR A 223 10.39 -0.03 -7.05
CA TYR A 223 11.49 -0.82 -6.52
C TYR A 223 11.11 -2.31 -6.43
N PHE A 224 9.95 -2.64 -5.85
CA PHE A 224 9.48 -4.03 -5.76
C PHE A 224 9.22 -4.67 -7.13
N SER A 225 8.93 -3.88 -8.16
CA SER A 225 8.69 -4.37 -9.52
C SER A 225 9.96 -4.55 -10.36
N LEU A 226 10.93 -3.66 -10.22
CA LEU A 226 12.10 -3.57 -11.12
C LEU A 226 13.39 -4.08 -10.47
N ALA A 227 13.57 -3.88 -9.16
CA ALA A 227 14.82 -4.24 -8.50
C ALA A 227 15.12 -5.76 -8.50
N PRO A 228 14.17 -6.71 -8.47
CA PRO A 228 14.49 -8.13 -8.64
C PRO A 228 15.33 -8.40 -9.91
N PHE A 229 14.98 -7.75 -11.03
CA PHE A 229 15.72 -7.88 -12.29
C PHE A 229 17.05 -7.13 -12.27
N MET A 230 17.17 -6.05 -11.48
CA MET A 230 18.44 -5.36 -11.27
C MET A 230 19.40 -6.23 -10.46
N PHE A 231 18.92 -6.88 -9.40
CA PHE A 231 19.71 -7.83 -8.60
C PHE A 231 20.16 -9.03 -9.44
N GLU A 232 19.28 -9.59 -10.26
CA GLU A 232 19.61 -10.67 -11.18
C GLU A 232 20.74 -10.26 -12.16
N ARG A 233 20.69 -9.04 -12.73
CA ARG A 233 21.75 -8.50 -13.58
C ARG A 233 23.10 -8.34 -12.86
N LEU A 234 23.08 -8.15 -11.54
CA LEU A 234 24.27 -8.12 -10.69
C LEU A 234 24.73 -9.53 -10.25
N GLY A 235 24.08 -10.59 -10.73
CA GLY A 235 24.41 -11.97 -10.35
C GLY A 235 23.93 -12.37 -8.95
N LEU A 236 22.98 -11.60 -8.37
CA LEU A 236 22.48 -11.80 -7.01
C LEU A 236 21.18 -12.60 -7.01
N SER A 237 20.99 -13.41 -5.97
CA SER A 237 19.81 -14.27 -5.82
C SER A 237 18.58 -13.50 -5.34
N SER A 238 17.39 -14.09 -5.54
CA SER A 238 16.12 -13.60 -4.99
C SER A 238 16.14 -13.52 -3.46
N GLN A 239 16.90 -14.37 -2.78
CA GLN A 239 17.08 -14.31 -1.33
C GLN A 239 17.86 -13.07 -0.91
N GLN A 240 18.96 -12.76 -1.62
CA GLN A 240 19.74 -11.53 -1.38
C GLN A 240 18.92 -10.28 -1.67
N PHE A 241 18.07 -10.30 -2.70
CA PHE A 241 17.08 -9.25 -2.91
C PHE A 241 16.12 -9.14 -1.72
N GLY A 242 15.62 -10.25 -1.18
CA GLY A 242 14.77 -10.25 0.02
C GLY A 242 15.41 -9.55 1.23
N TYR A 243 16.74 -9.69 1.41
CA TYR A 243 17.48 -9.01 2.49
C TYR A 243 17.55 -7.49 2.31
N SER A 244 17.44 -6.98 1.10
CA SER A 244 17.40 -5.53 0.86
C SER A 244 16.22 -4.84 1.55
N GLY A 245 15.16 -5.59 1.88
CA GLY A 245 14.03 -5.12 2.67
C GLY A 245 14.43 -4.49 4.01
N VAL A 246 15.56 -4.93 4.61
CA VAL A 246 16.09 -4.34 5.85
C VAL A 246 16.48 -2.87 5.63
N MET A 247 17.20 -2.58 4.53
CA MET A 247 17.58 -1.19 4.20
C MET A 247 16.38 -0.30 3.96
N LEU A 248 15.36 -0.82 3.28
CA LEU A 248 14.11 -0.10 3.04
C LEU A 248 13.35 0.16 4.36
N ALA A 249 13.31 -0.82 5.26
CA ALA A 249 12.68 -0.68 6.57
C ALA A 249 13.41 0.37 7.43
N LEU A 250 14.74 0.39 7.42
CA LEU A 250 15.54 1.41 8.10
C LEU A 250 15.27 2.80 7.54
N GLY A 251 15.18 2.93 6.20
CA GLY A 251 14.81 4.19 5.55
C GLY A 251 13.43 4.68 5.99
N SER A 252 12.43 3.80 5.99
CA SER A 252 11.07 4.12 6.43
C SER A 252 11.02 4.54 7.89
N LEU A 253 11.71 3.81 8.78
CA LEU A 253 11.81 4.13 10.21
C LEU A 253 12.48 5.50 10.41
N ALA A 254 13.59 5.76 9.72
CA ALA A 254 14.28 7.05 9.79
C ALA A 254 13.35 8.19 9.34
N GLY A 255 12.57 7.99 8.28
CA GLY A 255 11.57 8.95 7.80
C GLY A 255 10.48 9.23 8.83
N ALA A 256 9.94 8.19 9.46
CA ALA A 256 8.92 8.33 10.50
C ALA A 256 9.46 9.07 11.75
N LEU A 257 10.69 8.75 12.18
CA LEU A 257 11.33 9.43 13.30
C LEU A 257 11.63 10.90 12.96
N LEU A 258 12.12 11.19 11.76
CA LEU A 258 12.36 12.55 11.29
C LEU A 258 11.05 13.34 11.22
N ASN A 259 9.97 12.75 10.68
CA ASN A 259 8.65 13.37 10.67
C ASN A 259 8.21 13.77 12.08
N ARG A 260 8.30 12.85 13.04
CA ARG A 260 7.94 13.12 14.44
C ARG A 260 8.79 14.24 15.04
N HIS A 261 10.09 14.25 14.78
CA HIS A 261 11.00 15.28 15.26
C HIS A 261 10.69 16.67 14.68
N LEU A 262 10.42 16.74 13.38
CA LEU A 262 10.09 18.00 12.69
C LEU A 262 8.73 18.55 13.14
N LEU A 263 7.73 17.68 13.35
CA LEU A 263 6.44 18.05 13.92
C LEU A 263 6.59 18.62 15.33
N ALA A 264 7.42 18.02 16.19
CA ALA A 264 7.72 18.51 17.51
C ALA A 264 8.40 19.89 17.50
N ARG A 265 9.10 20.23 16.40
CA ARG A 265 9.69 21.56 16.15
C ARG A 265 8.75 22.52 15.40
N SER A 266 7.47 22.20 15.30
CA SER A 266 6.46 23.01 14.61
C SER A 266 6.78 23.30 13.13
N VAL A 267 7.53 22.41 12.47
CA VAL A 267 7.75 22.49 11.02
C VAL A 267 6.46 22.10 10.31
N SER A 268 5.96 23.01 9.46
CA SER A 268 4.68 22.80 8.78
C SER A 268 4.70 21.53 7.89
N ALA A 269 3.56 20.84 7.81
CA ALA A 269 3.39 19.65 6.99
C ALA A 269 3.75 19.91 5.51
N LYS A 270 3.41 21.09 4.97
CA LYS A 270 3.80 21.46 3.59
C LYS A 270 5.32 21.46 3.40
N ARG A 271 6.10 22.00 4.35
CA ARG A 271 7.58 21.99 4.27
C ARG A 271 8.13 20.56 4.32
N GLN A 272 7.53 19.69 5.13
CA GLN A 272 7.94 18.29 5.21
C GLN A 272 7.62 17.51 3.93
N ILE A 273 6.47 17.77 3.29
CA ILE A 273 6.12 17.18 1.98
C ILE A 273 7.10 17.67 0.89
N LEU A 274 7.45 18.97 0.89
CA LEU A 274 8.44 19.52 -0.04
C LEU A 274 9.82 18.89 0.17
N LEU A 275 10.26 18.75 1.42
CA LEU A 275 11.52 18.06 1.74
C LEU A 275 11.50 16.61 1.24
N GLY A 276 10.40 15.88 1.45
CA GLY A 276 10.22 14.53 0.90
C GLY A 276 10.34 14.49 -0.62
N GLY A 277 9.73 15.46 -1.32
CA GLY A 277 9.86 15.59 -2.78
C GLY A 277 11.29 15.87 -3.23
N LEU A 278 12.02 16.75 -2.53
CA LEU A 278 13.44 17.02 -2.82
C LEU A 278 14.32 15.78 -2.62
N LEU A 279 14.10 15.04 -1.54
CA LEU A 279 14.81 13.78 -1.28
C LEU A 279 14.50 12.75 -2.36
N ALA A 280 13.27 12.67 -2.85
CA ALA A 280 12.88 11.78 -3.92
C ALA A 280 13.57 12.15 -5.26
N VAL A 281 13.64 13.43 -5.60
CA VAL A 281 14.39 13.90 -6.79
C VAL A 281 15.87 13.57 -6.65
N ALA A 282 16.48 13.86 -5.51
CA ALA A 282 17.88 13.54 -5.24
C ALA A 282 18.14 12.03 -5.36
N SER A 283 17.20 11.19 -4.89
CA SER A 283 17.27 9.74 -5.04
C SER A 283 17.24 9.30 -6.51
N GLY A 284 16.32 9.88 -7.30
CA GLY A 284 16.23 9.60 -8.73
C GLY A 284 17.53 9.95 -9.47
N VAL A 285 18.06 11.14 -9.20
CA VAL A 285 19.34 11.59 -9.76
C VAL A 285 20.49 10.66 -9.35
N ALA A 286 20.63 10.33 -8.06
CA ALA A 286 21.69 9.46 -7.57
C ALA A 286 21.62 8.05 -8.17
N LEU A 287 20.40 7.55 -8.41
CA LEU A 287 20.20 6.21 -8.95
C LEU A 287 20.70 6.06 -10.39
N PHE A 288 20.75 7.12 -11.21
CA PHE A 288 21.33 7.06 -12.55
C PHE A 288 22.81 6.61 -12.54
N TRP A 289 23.57 7.01 -11.53
CA TRP A 289 24.97 6.59 -11.41
C TRP A 289 25.14 5.25 -10.70
N TRP A 290 24.23 4.89 -9.78
CA TRP A 290 24.40 3.73 -8.90
C TRP A 290 23.56 2.51 -9.26
N GLN A 291 22.70 2.60 -10.29
CA GLN A 291 21.78 1.50 -10.68
C GLN A 291 22.47 0.20 -11.12
N HIS A 292 23.76 0.24 -11.45
CA HIS A 292 24.53 -0.94 -11.85
C HIS A 292 25.41 -1.51 -10.71
N SER A 293 25.12 -1.15 -9.47
CA SER A 293 25.84 -1.60 -8.28
C SER A 293 24.92 -1.71 -7.08
N LEU A 294 25.37 -2.38 -6.03
CA LEU A 294 24.61 -2.47 -4.76
C LEU A 294 24.41 -1.10 -4.08
N TRP A 295 25.18 -0.09 -4.46
CA TRP A 295 24.98 1.27 -3.96
C TRP A 295 23.61 1.86 -4.33
N MET A 296 22.88 1.26 -5.30
CA MET A 296 21.49 1.62 -5.60
C MET A 296 20.56 1.51 -4.39
N LEU A 297 20.92 0.72 -3.38
CA LEU A 297 20.12 0.60 -2.16
C LEU A 297 20.06 1.90 -1.34
N LEU A 298 21.09 2.75 -1.41
CA LEU A 298 21.11 4.03 -0.69
C LEU A 298 20.04 5.00 -1.20
N PRO A 299 19.96 5.32 -2.52
CA PRO A 299 18.85 6.14 -3.02
C PRO A 299 17.50 5.49 -2.82
N CYS A 300 17.35 4.16 -2.89
CA CYS A 300 16.09 3.49 -2.60
C CYS A 300 15.70 3.63 -1.11
N ALA A 301 16.64 3.51 -0.18
CA ALA A 301 16.40 3.79 1.25
C ALA A 301 16.04 5.27 1.49
N LEU A 302 16.62 6.19 0.73
CA LEU A 302 16.28 7.62 0.80
C LEU A 302 14.85 7.90 0.31
N VAL A 303 14.37 7.18 -0.71
CA VAL A 303 12.94 7.21 -1.12
C VAL A 303 12.05 6.74 0.02
N MET A 304 12.42 5.66 0.74
CA MET A 304 11.64 5.18 1.89
C MET A 304 11.62 6.19 3.04
N LEU A 305 12.73 6.89 3.28
CA LEU A 305 12.78 8.01 4.22
C LEU A 305 11.84 9.13 3.77
N ALA A 306 11.89 9.53 2.50
CA ALA A 306 11.00 10.54 1.92
C ALA A 306 9.53 10.16 2.05
N PHE A 307 9.19 8.89 1.80
CA PHE A 307 7.86 8.31 1.99
C PHE A 307 7.37 8.44 3.44
N GLY A 308 8.19 8.00 4.40
CA GLY A 308 7.87 8.07 5.83
C GLY A 308 7.72 9.51 6.35
N LEU A 309 8.40 10.47 5.72
CA LEU A 309 8.28 11.89 6.02
C LEU A 309 7.03 12.52 5.40
N ALA A 310 6.72 12.22 4.13
CA ALA A 310 5.70 12.94 3.38
C ALA A 310 4.29 12.35 3.55
N ILE A 311 4.12 11.04 3.49
CA ILE A 311 2.81 10.39 3.41
C ILE A 311 1.91 10.69 4.61
N PRO A 312 2.36 10.60 5.89
CA PRO A 312 1.50 10.94 7.02
C PRO A 312 0.97 12.37 6.95
N ASN A 313 1.80 13.31 6.48
CA ASN A 313 1.45 14.71 6.32
C ASN A 313 0.45 14.96 5.18
N VAL A 314 0.58 14.23 4.06
CA VAL A 314 -0.39 14.31 2.96
C VAL A 314 -1.75 13.77 3.40
N LEU A 315 -1.77 12.57 3.99
CA LEU A 315 -3.02 11.91 4.41
C LEU A 315 -3.77 12.69 5.48
N SER A 316 -3.05 13.32 6.42
CA SER A 316 -3.68 14.14 7.47
C SER A 316 -4.41 15.37 6.93
N GLN A 317 -3.99 15.90 5.77
CA GLN A 317 -4.54 17.12 5.18
C GLN A 317 -5.52 16.84 4.02
N ALA A 318 -5.39 15.69 3.34
CA ALA A 318 -6.11 15.39 2.11
C ALA A 318 -7.63 15.56 2.23
N LEU A 319 -8.22 15.09 3.34
CA LEU A 319 -9.66 15.10 3.57
C LEU A 319 -10.12 16.18 4.57
N SER A 320 -9.29 17.16 4.87
CA SER A 320 -9.61 18.21 5.85
C SER A 320 -10.87 19.01 5.53
N ARG A 321 -11.21 19.14 4.24
CA ARG A 321 -12.40 19.83 3.73
C ARG A 321 -13.67 18.95 3.74
N TYR A 322 -13.53 17.62 3.93
CA TYR A 322 -14.61 16.63 3.82
C TYR A 322 -14.96 15.98 5.16
N ARG A 323 -14.75 16.70 6.28
CA ARG A 323 -14.93 16.18 7.65
C ARG A 323 -16.34 15.61 7.93
N GLN A 324 -17.36 16.15 7.28
CA GLN A 324 -18.76 15.68 7.46
C GLN A 324 -19.06 14.38 6.72
N GLN A 325 -18.20 13.97 5.77
CA GLN A 325 -18.42 12.81 4.90
C GLN A 325 -17.13 11.95 4.80
N LEU A 326 -16.35 11.87 5.89
CA LEU A 326 -15.03 11.23 5.91
C LEU A 326 -15.02 9.79 5.38
N GLY A 327 -16.09 9.01 5.64
CA GLY A 327 -16.17 7.63 5.17
C GLY A 327 -16.22 7.53 3.63
N THR A 328 -17.18 8.22 3.02
CA THR A 328 -17.36 8.25 1.56
C THR A 328 -16.17 8.92 0.88
N ALA A 329 -15.71 10.07 1.41
CA ALA A 329 -14.57 10.78 0.86
C ALA A 329 -13.28 9.97 0.97
N GLY A 330 -13.07 9.25 2.07
CA GLY A 330 -11.92 8.37 2.25
C GLY A 330 -11.91 7.21 1.27
N ALA A 331 -13.05 6.57 1.02
CA ALA A 331 -13.18 5.48 0.05
C ALA A 331 -12.91 5.97 -1.38
N LEU A 332 -13.48 7.12 -1.77
CA LEU A 332 -13.28 7.71 -3.09
C LEU A 332 -11.83 8.18 -3.29
N PHE A 333 -11.25 8.79 -2.28
CA PHE A 333 -9.84 9.20 -2.30
C PHE A 333 -8.91 7.98 -2.42
N GLY A 334 -9.19 6.91 -1.67
CA GLY A 334 -8.48 5.64 -1.75
C GLY A 334 -8.56 5.02 -3.14
N LEU A 335 -9.76 4.93 -3.70
CA LEU A 335 -9.97 4.44 -5.07
C LEU A 335 -9.13 5.25 -6.07
N LEU A 336 -9.16 6.58 -5.97
CA LEU A 336 -8.44 7.47 -6.89
C LEU A 336 -6.93 7.23 -6.85
N TYR A 337 -6.29 7.27 -5.67
CA TYR A 337 -4.84 7.11 -5.61
C TYR A 337 -4.40 5.67 -5.92
N TYR A 338 -5.16 4.63 -5.60
CA TYR A 338 -4.82 3.25 -5.99
C TYR A 338 -4.90 3.04 -7.50
N LEU A 339 -5.86 3.63 -8.19
CA LEU A 339 -5.93 3.60 -9.66
C LEU A 339 -4.72 4.33 -10.27
N LEU A 340 -4.33 5.48 -9.71
CA LEU A 340 -3.13 6.21 -10.14
C LEU A 340 -1.84 5.41 -9.91
N ILE A 341 -1.74 4.69 -8.78
CA ILE A 341 -0.61 3.78 -8.49
C ILE A 341 -0.56 2.68 -9.55
N GLY A 342 -1.67 1.99 -9.82
CA GLY A 342 -1.73 0.95 -10.85
C GLY A 342 -1.31 1.44 -12.22
N LEU A 343 -1.77 2.64 -12.63
CA LEU A 343 -1.37 3.27 -13.88
C LEU A 343 0.13 3.60 -13.91
N GLY A 344 0.64 4.24 -12.86
CA GLY A 344 2.05 4.59 -12.75
C GLY A 344 2.98 3.37 -12.76
N LEU A 345 2.59 2.29 -12.07
CA LEU A 345 3.33 1.03 -12.09
C LEU A 345 3.28 0.34 -13.47
N THR A 346 2.18 0.48 -14.21
CA THR A 346 2.09 -0.01 -15.59
C THR A 346 3.10 0.71 -16.48
N ILE A 347 3.24 2.03 -16.33
CA ILE A 347 4.21 2.85 -17.07
C ILE A 347 5.63 2.48 -16.66
N ALA A 348 5.91 2.39 -15.35
CA ALA A 348 7.22 2.00 -14.82
C ALA A 348 7.64 0.59 -15.29
N ALA A 349 6.72 -0.39 -15.25
CA ALA A 349 6.99 -1.74 -15.72
C ALA A 349 7.30 -1.80 -17.22
N ARG A 350 6.68 -0.96 -18.04
CA ARG A 350 6.99 -0.86 -19.48
C ARG A 350 8.32 -0.15 -19.74
N GLY A 351 8.60 0.91 -18.99
CA GLY A 351 9.82 1.70 -19.13
C GLY A 351 11.08 0.97 -18.63
N GLN A 352 10.95 0.04 -17.68
CA GLN A 352 12.05 -0.73 -17.07
C GLN A 352 13.20 0.15 -16.56
N ASP A 353 12.92 1.41 -16.22
CA ASP A 353 13.88 2.38 -15.71
C ASP A 353 13.43 2.93 -14.35
N LEU A 354 14.06 2.41 -13.29
CA LEU A 354 13.76 2.82 -11.92
C LEU A 354 14.21 4.27 -11.66
N ALA A 355 15.39 4.68 -12.19
CA ALA A 355 15.92 6.02 -11.95
C ALA A 355 15.02 7.10 -12.57
N ALA A 356 14.59 6.91 -13.83
CA ALA A 356 13.63 7.79 -14.49
C ALA A 356 12.30 7.83 -13.73
N THR A 357 11.81 6.68 -13.25
CA THR A 357 10.56 6.60 -12.48
C THR A 357 10.66 7.41 -11.18
N LEU A 358 11.76 7.26 -10.41
CA LEU A 358 11.97 8.02 -9.18
C LEU A 358 12.06 9.52 -9.45
N LEU A 359 12.79 9.92 -10.50
CA LEU A 359 12.97 11.32 -10.85
C LEU A 359 11.64 11.97 -11.26
N LEU A 360 10.89 11.34 -12.18
CA LEU A 360 9.61 11.87 -12.64
C LEU A 360 8.58 11.96 -11.51
N CYS A 361 8.46 10.93 -10.68
CA CYS A 361 7.57 10.95 -9.52
C CYS A 361 8.01 11.97 -8.47
N GLY A 362 9.33 12.15 -8.26
CA GLY A 362 9.87 13.17 -7.37
C GLY A 362 9.55 14.59 -7.85
N LEU A 363 9.74 14.89 -9.14
CA LEU A 363 9.37 16.17 -9.76
C LEU A 363 7.86 16.43 -9.68
N LEU A 364 7.04 15.42 -9.96
CA LEU A 364 5.58 15.52 -9.83
C LEU A 364 5.17 15.79 -8.37
N SER A 365 5.85 15.15 -7.41
CA SER A 365 5.61 15.38 -5.98
C SER A 365 5.94 16.81 -5.58
N LEU A 366 7.06 17.38 -6.05
CA LEU A 366 7.40 18.79 -5.80
C LEU A 366 6.38 19.75 -6.42
N TRP A 367 5.97 19.50 -7.65
CA TRP A 367 4.97 20.30 -8.33
C TRP A 367 3.62 20.31 -7.58
N CYS A 368 3.14 19.12 -7.14
CA CYS A 368 1.92 19.02 -6.35
C CYS A 368 2.05 19.68 -4.97
N ALA A 369 3.18 19.45 -4.27
CA ALA A 369 3.44 20.04 -2.95
C ALA A 369 3.48 21.57 -2.98
N GLY A 370 4.04 22.15 -4.05
CA GLY A 370 4.04 23.60 -4.27
C GLY A 370 2.64 24.20 -4.34
N ARG A 371 1.67 23.44 -4.86
CA ARG A 371 0.27 23.86 -5.03
C ARG A 371 -0.64 23.57 -3.84
N LEU A 372 -0.17 22.82 -2.85
CA LEU A 372 -0.92 22.69 -1.60
C LEU A 372 -1.01 24.07 -0.89
N PRO A 373 -2.17 24.40 -0.31
CA PRO A 373 -2.29 25.61 0.48
C PRO A 373 -1.26 25.59 1.62
N ALA A 374 -0.68 26.73 1.95
CA ALA A 374 0.04 26.86 3.20
C ALA A 374 -1.00 26.59 4.31
N GLY A 375 -0.82 25.50 5.08
CA GLY A 375 -1.74 25.16 6.16
C GLY A 375 -1.98 26.40 7.04
N ALA A 376 -3.22 26.58 7.48
CA ALA A 376 -3.50 27.59 8.50
C ALA A 376 -2.53 27.36 9.67
N PRO A 377 -1.95 28.42 10.27
CA PRO A 377 -1.09 28.26 11.43
C PRO A 377 -1.90 27.47 12.48
N GLU A 378 -1.37 26.33 12.92
CA GLU A 378 -1.98 25.59 14.01
C GLU A 378 -2.12 26.56 15.19
N LEU A 379 -3.35 26.74 15.67
CA LEU A 379 -3.65 27.51 16.87
C LEU A 379 -2.69 27.00 17.96
N ASN A 380 -1.79 27.87 18.37
CA ASN A 380 -0.79 27.60 19.40
C ASN A 380 -1.51 27.11 20.67
N PRO A 381 -1.36 25.84 21.09
CA PRO A 381 -2.05 25.34 22.29
C PRO A 381 -1.62 26.04 23.57
N LYS A 382 -0.59 26.92 23.53
CA LYS A 382 -0.15 27.77 24.64
C LYS A 382 -0.92 29.10 24.77
N ALA A 383 -1.79 29.46 23.80
CA ALA A 383 -2.61 30.67 23.88
C ALA A 383 -4.00 30.42 24.51
N ALA A 384 -4.28 29.18 24.94
CA ALA A 384 -5.54 28.79 25.60
C ALA A 384 -5.33 28.37 27.07
N ARG A 385 -4.26 28.85 27.72
CA ARG A 385 -4.07 28.75 29.17
C ARG A 385 -4.08 30.13 29.83
#